data_9cdbd166d096b4596f31b3b4511d2f21
#
_entry.id   9cdbd166d096b4596f31b3b4511d2f21
#
_cell.length_a   1.000
_cell.length_b   1.000
_cell.length_c   1.000
_cell.angle_alpha   90.00
_cell.angle_beta   90.00
_cell.angle_gamma   90.00
#
_symmetry.space_group_name_H-M   'P 1'
#
loop_
_entity.id
_entity.type
_entity.pdbx_description
1 polymer ?
#
loop_
_entity_poly.entity_id
_entity_poly.type
_entity_poly.pdbx_seq_one_letter_code
_entity_poly.pdbx_strand_id
1 'polypeptide(L)'
;MSASPYPALAPDGDGWRLSDESTEVVFDLATVRVLGATRLYEDADLRAAVREATDGALDQPWRFCFATQLSFQPPLMPGVGPASLSPTVVSSARRQFADDLRERGFRSVERHRSERMRTETGARARLTRYEAALPLTDALDGPSDRPADVAVEGWLSVWLADGQFRLAGGAYPTDGLDAVAPGVADDPGSYRNELLSVLRSA
;
A
#
# COMPACT_ATOMS: atom_id res chain seq x y z
N MET A 1 27.59 -12.21 6.66
CA MET A 1 26.64 -11.06 6.74
C MET A 1 25.28 -11.60 6.25
N SER A 2 24.31 -11.74 7.14
CA SER A 2 22.95 -12.13 6.73
C SER A 2 22.35 -10.98 5.89
N ALA A 3 21.83 -11.31 4.70
CA ALA A 3 21.07 -10.34 3.91
C ALA A 3 19.86 -9.87 4.71
N SER A 4 19.51 -8.58 4.60
CA SER A 4 18.31 -8.05 5.22
C SER A 4 17.09 -8.82 4.71
N PRO A 5 16.16 -9.24 5.60
CA PRO A 5 14.93 -9.89 5.16
C PRO A 5 13.95 -8.90 4.49
N TYR A 6 14.21 -7.61 4.63
CA TYR A 6 13.36 -6.55 4.11
C TYR A 6 13.69 -6.21 2.66
N PRO A 7 12.68 -5.97 1.81
CA PRO A 7 12.91 -5.55 0.43
C PRO A 7 13.62 -4.20 0.36
N ALA A 8 14.47 -4.03 -0.65
CA ALA A 8 15.18 -2.79 -0.90
C ALA A 8 14.26 -1.81 -1.64
N LEU A 9 13.21 -1.35 -1.00
CA LEU A 9 12.34 -0.31 -1.53
C LEU A 9 12.73 1.02 -0.91
N ALA A 10 12.91 2.04 -1.76
CA ALA A 10 12.94 3.43 -1.37
C ALA A 10 12.18 4.20 -2.45
N PRO A 11 11.06 4.86 -2.14
CA PRO A 11 10.41 5.76 -3.08
C PRO A 11 11.34 6.91 -3.45
N ASP A 12 11.25 7.37 -4.70
CA ASP A 12 11.99 8.55 -5.14
C ASP A 12 11.37 9.82 -4.52
N GLY A 13 12.22 10.77 -4.12
CA GLY A 13 11.82 12.07 -3.59
C GLY A 13 12.11 12.25 -2.10
N ASP A 14 12.38 13.50 -1.72
CA ASP A 14 12.83 13.86 -0.37
C ASP A 14 11.73 13.80 0.69
N GLY A 15 10.45 13.83 0.29
CA GLY A 15 9.28 13.83 1.18
C GLY A 15 8.93 12.48 1.81
N TRP A 16 9.46 11.39 1.28
CA TRP A 16 9.18 10.06 1.79
C TRP A 16 9.99 9.73 3.04
N ARG A 17 9.32 9.14 4.03
CA ARG A 17 9.96 8.66 5.27
C ARG A 17 9.56 7.23 5.54
N LEU A 18 10.52 6.42 5.99
CA LEU A 18 10.26 5.09 6.53
C LEU A 18 9.44 5.25 7.81
N SER A 19 8.20 4.77 7.77
CA SER A 19 7.24 4.86 8.87
C SER A 19 7.24 3.60 9.73
N ASP A 20 7.43 2.43 9.10
CA ASP A 20 7.46 1.15 9.82
C ASP A 20 8.36 0.12 9.10
N GLU A 21 8.98 -0.73 9.90
CA GLU A 21 9.72 -1.92 9.45
C GLU A 21 9.37 -3.08 10.38
N SER A 22 8.60 -4.04 9.88
CA SER A 22 8.05 -5.12 10.68
C SER A 22 8.16 -6.50 10.00
N THR A 23 8.15 -7.54 10.82
CA THR A 23 8.00 -8.92 10.35
C THR A 23 6.89 -9.58 11.14
N GLU A 24 5.80 -9.91 10.46
CA GLU A 24 4.61 -10.47 11.09
C GLU A 24 3.93 -11.53 10.23
N VAL A 25 2.97 -12.25 10.80
CA VAL A 25 2.11 -13.18 10.06
C VAL A 25 1.10 -12.34 9.27
N VAL A 26 1.22 -12.34 7.93
CA VAL A 26 0.31 -11.59 7.07
C VAL A 26 -0.93 -12.39 6.70
N PHE A 27 -0.84 -13.71 6.60
CA PHE A 27 -1.98 -14.62 6.43
C PHE A 27 -1.57 -16.09 6.61
N ASP A 28 -2.55 -16.97 6.79
CA ASP A 28 -2.36 -18.39 6.90
C ASP A 28 -2.79 -19.13 5.62
N LEU A 29 -2.04 -20.16 5.24
CA LEU A 29 -2.37 -21.08 4.15
C LEU A 29 -2.47 -22.51 4.72
N ALA A 30 -3.67 -22.93 5.08
CA ALA A 30 -3.92 -24.25 5.69
C ALA A 30 -2.98 -24.53 6.88
N THR A 31 -1.89 -25.25 6.65
CA THR A 31 -0.92 -25.64 7.69
C THR A 31 0.36 -24.80 7.68
N VAL A 32 0.42 -23.77 6.85
CA VAL A 32 1.61 -22.93 6.66
C VAL A 32 1.26 -21.48 6.98
N ARG A 33 2.02 -20.87 7.89
CA ARG A 33 1.97 -19.43 8.13
C ARG A 33 2.79 -18.70 7.09
N VAL A 34 2.26 -17.61 6.60
CA VAL A 34 2.99 -16.72 5.67
C VAL A 34 3.41 -15.48 6.43
N LEU A 35 4.73 -15.33 6.60
CA LEU A 35 5.34 -14.18 7.22
C LEU A 35 5.67 -13.15 6.15
N GLY A 36 5.41 -11.88 6.43
CA GLY A 36 5.82 -10.75 5.61
C GLY A 36 6.84 -9.89 6.34
N ALA A 37 8.02 -9.72 5.72
CA ALA A 37 8.96 -8.69 6.13
C ALA A 37 8.65 -7.43 5.31
N THR A 38 8.12 -6.41 5.97
CA THR A 38 7.52 -5.23 5.34
C THR A 38 8.29 -3.97 5.69
N ARG A 39 8.46 -3.10 4.70
CA ARG A 39 8.80 -1.68 4.86
C ARG A 39 7.64 -0.83 4.40
N LEU A 40 7.21 0.08 5.26
CA LEU A 40 6.15 1.05 4.99
C LEU A 40 6.75 2.46 4.95
N TYR A 41 6.44 3.20 3.92
CA TYR A 41 6.82 4.59 3.75
C TYR A 41 5.58 5.47 3.68
N GLU A 42 5.66 6.65 4.26
CA GLU A 42 4.66 7.70 4.14
C GLU A 42 5.24 8.96 3.51
N ASP A 43 4.38 9.72 2.82
CA ASP A 43 4.69 11.06 2.34
C ASP A 43 4.55 12.04 3.52
N ALA A 44 5.66 12.31 4.18
CA ALA A 44 5.71 13.16 5.37
C ALA A 44 5.49 14.65 5.04
N ASP A 45 5.87 15.08 3.83
CA ASP A 45 5.69 16.45 3.39
C ASP A 45 4.20 16.75 3.13
N LEU A 46 3.49 15.84 2.44
CA LEU A 46 2.05 15.97 2.25
C LEU A 46 1.31 15.93 3.59
N ARG A 47 1.70 15.01 4.49
CA ARG A 47 1.13 14.94 5.84
C ARG A 47 1.32 16.23 6.62
N ALA A 48 2.53 16.79 6.60
CA ALA A 48 2.84 18.06 7.27
C ALA A 48 2.04 19.23 6.68
N ALA A 49 1.94 19.31 5.35
CA ALA A 49 1.19 20.36 4.67
C ALA A 49 -0.31 20.33 5.01
N VAL A 50 -0.94 19.15 5.01
CA VAL A 50 -2.36 18.99 5.40
C VAL A 50 -2.56 19.33 6.88
N ARG A 51 -1.66 18.86 7.74
CA ARG A 51 -1.72 19.17 9.17
C ARG A 51 -1.63 20.67 9.43
N GLU A 52 -0.74 21.39 8.74
CA GLU A 52 -0.62 22.84 8.85
C GLU A 52 -1.89 23.53 8.32
N ALA A 53 -2.40 23.15 7.15
CA ALA A 53 -3.59 23.74 6.55
C ALA A 53 -4.88 23.50 7.36
N THR A 54 -4.89 22.54 8.27
CA THR A 54 -6.02 22.19 9.12
C THR A 54 -5.80 22.49 10.60
N ASP A 55 -4.81 23.34 10.94
CA ASP A 55 -4.44 23.67 12.33
C ASP A 55 -4.23 22.43 13.22
N GLY A 56 -3.73 21.33 12.64
CA GLY A 56 -3.47 20.07 13.33
C GLY A 56 -4.69 19.15 13.49
N ALA A 57 -5.85 19.53 12.97
CA ALA A 57 -7.07 18.71 13.07
C ALA A 57 -6.94 17.38 12.28
N LEU A 58 -6.17 17.36 11.20
CA LEU A 58 -5.93 16.18 10.38
C LEU A 58 -4.44 15.84 10.38
N ASP A 59 -4.06 14.78 11.07
CA ASP A 59 -2.68 14.29 11.15
C ASP A 59 -2.63 12.78 10.88
N GLN A 60 -2.64 12.41 9.62
CA GLN A 60 -2.63 11.02 9.17
C GLN A 60 -1.83 10.87 7.86
N PRO A 61 -1.34 9.68 7.52
CA PRO A 61 -0.68 9.46 6.25
C PRO A 61 -1.71 9.52 5.10
N TRP A 62 -1.58 10.52 4.24
CA TRP A 62 -2.42 10.72 3.05
C TRP A 62 -1.96 9.91 1.86
N ARG A 63 -0.64 9.71 1.78
CA ARG A 63 0.01 8.86 0.79
C ARG A 63 0.96 7.92 1.50
N PHE A 64 0.92 6.67 1.11
CA PHE A 64 1.86 5.67 1.61
C PHE A 64 2.17 4.65 0.52
N CYS A 65 3.33 4.02 0.63
CA CYS A 65 3.67 2.82 -0.13
C CYS A 65 4.42 1.84 0.75
N PHE A 66 4.35 0.57 0.39
CA PHE A 66 5.05 -0.49 1.11
C PHE A 66 5.60 -1.53 0.14
N ALA A 67 6.61 -2.25 0.60
CA ALA A 67 7.04 -3.50 -0.01
C ALA A 67 7.20 -4.58 1.05
N THR A 68 6.84 -5.80 0.68
CA THR A 68 6.86 -6.97 1.55
C THR A 68 7.50 -8.15 0.84
N GLN A 69 8.41 -8.82 1.52
CA GLN A 69 8.95 -10.12 1.11
C GLN A 69 8.29 -11.22 1.94
N LEU A 70 7.71 -12.23 1.27
CA LEU A 70 7.04 -13.32 1.96
C LEU A 70 7.98 -14.49 2.22
N SER A 71 7.81 -15.11 3.37
CA SER A 71 8.41 -16.38 3.74
C SER A 71 7.36 -17.34 4.32
N PHE A 72 7.65 -18.65 4.30
CA PHE A 72 6.71 -19.68 4.74
C PHE A 72 7.22 -20.39 5.98
N GLN A 73 6.34 -20.59 6.97
CA GLN A 73 6.62 -21.33 8.20
C GLN A 73 5.57 -22.43 8.46
N PRO A 74 5.97 -23.72 8.48
CA PRO A 74 7.29 -24.24 8.11
C PRO A 74 7.64 -23.98 6.64
N PRO A 75 8.91 -24.14 6.23
CA PRO A 75 9.29 -24.07 4.83
C PRO A 75 8.46 -25.03 3.96
N LEU A 76 8.22 -24.67 2.71
CA LEU A 76 7.48 -25.51 1.79
C LEU A 76 8.15 -26.87 1.64
N MET A 77 7.32 -27.92 1.58
CA MET A 77 7.81 -29.28 1.43
C MET A 77 8.61 -29.44 0.10
N PRO A 78 9.65 -30.30 0.09
CA PRO A 78 10.34 -30.64 -1.13
C PRO A 78 9.36 -31.09 -2.23
N GLY A 79 9.48 -30.51 -3.43
CA GLY A 79 8.58 -30.78 -4.55
C GLY A 79 7.38 -29.84 -4.68
N VAL A 80 7.07 -29.03 -3.65
CA VAL A 80 6.07 -27.96 -3.74
C VAL A 80 6.77 -26.67 -4.12
N GLY A 81 6.76 -26.34 -5.40
CA GLY A 81 7.31 -25.07 -5.88
C GLY A 81 6.42 -23.88 -5.47
N PRO A 82 7.00 -22.72 -5.11
CA PRO A 82 6.21 -21.53 -4.77
C PRO A 82 5.21 -21.13 -5.87
N ALA A 83 5.56 -21.37 -7.14
CA ALA A 83 4.69 -21.05 -8.27
C ALA A 83 3.31 -21.74 -8.21
N SER A 84 3.21 -22.93 -7.62
CA SER A 84 1.93 -23.64 -7.46
C SER A 84 1.00 -22.95 -6.48
N LEU A 85 1.54 -22.17 -5.56
CA LEU A 85 0.79 -21.40 -4.56
C LEU A 85 0.36 -20.00 -5.06
N SER A 86 0.82 -19.58 -6.24
CA SER A 86 0.55 -18.23 -6.77
C SER A 86 -0.91 -17.81 -6.75
N PRO A 87 -1.89 -18.63 -7.16
CA PRO A 87 -3.30 -18.22 -7.12
C PRO A 87 -3.78 -17.95 -5.69
N THR A 88 -3.37 -18.78 -4.74
CA THR A 88 -3.75 -18.68 -3.33
C THR A 88 -3.10 -17.48 -2.68
N VAL A 89 -1.79 -17.28 -2.87
CA VAL A 89 -1.05 -16.12 -2.35
C VAL A 89 -1.63 -14.82 -2.89
N VAL A 90 -1.88 -14.72 -4.20
CA VAL A 90 -2.49 -13.54 -4.80
C VAL A 90 -3.88 -13.27 -4.22
N SER A 91 -4.70 -14.30 -4.03
CA SER A 91 -6.04 -14.14 -3.47
C SER A 91 -5.99 -13.67 -2.00
N SER A 92 -5.10 -14.26 -1.20
CA SER A 92 -4.93 -13.90 0.22
C SER A 92 -4.36 -12.50 0.38
N ALA A 93 -3.32 -12.15 -0.38
CA ALA A 93 -2.74 -10.81 -0.37
C ALA A 93 -3.75 -9.71 -0.73
N ARG A 94 -4.62 -9.97 -1.71
CA ARG A 94 -5.69 -9.05 -2.10
C ARG A 94 -6.72 -8.83 -1.00
N ARG A 95 -7.07 -9.89 -0.29
CA ARG A 95 -8.01 -9.80 0.84
C ARG A 95 -7.36 -9.02 1.97
N GLN A 96 -6.13 -9.41 2.34
CA GLN A 96 -5.39 -8.76 3.40
C GLN A 96 -5.23 -7.26 3.14
N PHE A 97 -4.83 -6.85 1.94
CA PHE A 97 -4.69 -5.44 1.61
C PHE A 97 -6.01 -4.66 1.76
N ALA A 98 -7.14 -5.25 1.36
CA ALA A 98 -8.44 -4.62 1.56
C ALA A 98 -8.81 -4.52 3.05
N ASP A 99 -8.44 -5.52 3.85
CA ASP A 99 -8.69 -5.53 5.29
C ASP A 99 -7.78 -4.52 6.01
N ASP A 100 -6.51 -4.43 5.63
CA ASP A 100 -5.56 -3.42 6.14
C ASP A 100 -6.04 -1.99 5.85
N LEU A 101 -6.60 -1.74 4.67
CA LEU A 101 -7.22 -0.44 4.38
C LEU A 101 -8.40 -0.16 5.33
N ARG A 102 -9.27 -1.13 5.56
CA ARG A 102 -10.41 -0.97 6.50
C ARG A 102 -9.95 -0.73 7.94
N GLU A 103 -8.94 -1.45 8.40
CA GLU A 103 -8.33 -1.27 9.72
C GLU A 103 -7.70 0.10 9.90
N ARG A 104 -7.20 0.71 8.82
CA ARG A 104 -6.70 2.10 8.79
C ARG A 104 -7.82 3.15 8.71
N GLY A 105 -9.08 2.75 8.77
CA GLY A 105 -10.23 3.65 8.78
C GLY A 105 -10.84 3.95 7.40
N PHE A 106 -10.30 3.39 6.32
CA PHE A 106 -10.91 3.55 4.99
C PHE A 106 -12.24 2.83 4.91
N ARG A 107 -13.24 3.48 4.29
CA ARG A 107 -14.58 2.93 4.04
C ARG A 107 -14.78 2.66 2.56
N SER A 108 -15.83 1.92 2.23
CA SER A 108 -16.21 1.60 0.84
C SER A 108 -15.05 1.03 0.02
N VAL A 109 -14.23 0.17 0.66
CA VAL A 109 -13.08 -0.43 -0.01
C VAL A 109 -13.57 -1.42 -1.07
N GLU A 110 -13.45 -1.03 -2.33
CA GLU A 110 -13.87 -1.80 -3.49
C GLU A 110 -12.67 -2.23 -4.32
N ARG A 111 -12.65 -3.50 -4.69
CA ARG A 111 -11.63 -4.06 -5.56
C ARG A 111 -12.09 -4.02 -7.01
N HIS A 112 -11.32 -3.38 -7.85
CA HIS A 112 -11.54 -3.36 -9.29
C HIS A 112 -10.79 -4.47 -10.03
N ARG A 113 -10.73 -4.34 -11.35
CA ARG A 113 -10.04 -5.31 -12.24
C ARG A 113 -8.56 -5.42 -11.90
N SER A 114 -8.01 -6.59 -12.21
CA SER A 114 -6.58 -6.84 -12.12
C SER A 114 -5.95 -6.81 -13.50
N GLU A 115 -4.76 -6.25 -13.55
CA GLU A 115 -3.96 -6.11 -14.75
C GLU A 115 -2.65 -6.90 -14.61
N ARG A 116 -1.97 -7.07 -15.72
CA ARG A 116 -0.61 -7.64 -15.75
C ARG A 116 0.39 -6.50 -15.85
N MET A 117 1.40 -6.55 -15.00
CA MET A 117 2.51 -5.61 -15.01
C MET A 117 3.83 -6.39 -15.12
N ARG A 118 4.87 -5.74 -15.60
CA ARG A 118 6.24 -6.23 -15.47
C ARG A 118 6.99 -5.33 -14.51
N THR A 119 7.74 -5.94 -13.61
CA THR A 119 8.71 -5.23 -12.78
C THR A 119 9.92 -4.83 -13.63
N GLU A 120 10.76 -3.95 -13.13
CA GLU A 120 12.02 -3.57 -13.78
C GLU A 120 12.97 -4.76 -13.94
N THR A 121 12.91 -5.71 -13.03
CA THR A 121 13.66 -6.97 -13.11
C THR A 121 13.07 -7.96 -14.13
N GLY A 122 11.94 -7.59 -14.80
CA GLY A 122 11.27 -8.41 -15.81
C GLY A 122 10.28 -9.44 -15.27
N ALA A 123 10.08 -9.53 -13.95
CA ALA A 123 9.12 -10.44 -13.36
C ALA A 123 7.67 -10.07 -13.76
N ARG A 124 6.82 -11.10 -13.86
CA ARG A 124 5.39 -10.90 -14.16
C ARG A 124 4.62 -10.69 -12.87
N ALA A 125 4.08 -9.48 -12.68
CA ALA A 125 3.28 -9.11 -11.53
C ALA A 125 1.78 -9.08 -11.84
N ARG A 126 0.98 -9.35 -10.82
CA ARG A 126 -0.47 -9.15 -10.81
C ARG A 126 -0.76 -7.84 -10.09
N LEU A 127 -1.16 -6.84 -10.84
CA LEU A 127 -1.53 -5.52 -10.34
C LEU A 127 -3.04 -5.46 -10.10
N THR A 128 -3.47 -4.96 -8.97
CA THR A 128 -4.90 -4.86 -8.61
C THR A 128 -5.17 -3.45 -8.09
N ARG A 129 -6.20 -2.81 -8.63
CA ARG A 129 -6.67 -1.48 -8.21
C ARG A 129 -7.77 -1.60 -7.17
N TYR A 130 -7.78 -0.67 -6.24
CA TYR A 130 -8.81 -0.48 -5.22
C TYR A 130 -9.28 0.97 -5.23
N GLU A 131 -10.53 1.19 -4.91
CA GLU A 131 -11.10 2.47 -4.59
C GLU A 131 -11.58 2.43 -3.14
N ALA A 132 -11.44 3.53 -2.43
CA ALA A 132 -11.86 3.67 -1.05
C ALA A 132 -12.18 5.13 -0.73
N ALA A 133 -12.82 5.37 0.41
CA ALA A 133 -13.06 6.69 0.95
C ALA A 133 -12.47 6.80 2.36
N LEU A 134 -11.81 7.90 2.65
CA LEU A 134 -11.30 8.22 3.96
C LEU A 134 -12.24 9.22 4.63
N PRO A 135 -13.05 8.81 5.63
CA PRO A 135 -14.00 9.70 6.28
C PRO A 135 -13.30 10.75 7.15
N LEU A 136 -13.83 11.96 7.13
CA LEU A 136 -13.30 13.11 7.86
C LEU A 136 -14.23 13.58 9.00
N THR A 137 -15.33 12.89 9.19
CA THR A 137 -16.50 13.33 9.95
C THR A 137 -16.25 13.64 11.43
N ASP A 138 -15.19 13.09 12.02
CA ASP A 138 -14.95 13.24 13.46
C ASP A 138 -13.82 14.25 13.79
N ALA A 139 -13.13 14.77 12.78
CA ALA A 139 -11.93 15.59 12.97
C ALA A 139 -12.12 17.09 12.67
N LEU A 140 -13.22 17.46 12.01
CA LEU A 140 -13.43 18.84 11.56
C LEU A 140 -14.74 19.41 12.13
N ASP A 141 -14.62 20.20 13.20
CA ASP A 141 -15.67 21.12 13.61
C ASP A 141 -15.76 22.28 12.59
N GLY A 142 -16.79 22.30 11.75
CA GLY A 142 -16.94 23.37 10.75
C GLY A 142 -18.21 23.29 9.93
N PRO A 143 -18.45 24.27 9.04
CA PRO A 143 -19.69 24.37 8.26
C PRO A 143 -19.85 23.15 7.34
N SER A 144 -21.12 22.80 7.08
CA SER A 144 -21.61 21.62 6.35
C SER A 144 -21.19 21.52 4.85
N ASP A 145 -20.38 22.43 4.36
CA ASP A 145 -19.98 22.51 2.96
C ASP A 145 -18.68 21.76 2.63
N ARG A 146 -18.02 21.16 3.64
CA ARG A 146 -16.81 20.36 3.41
C ARG A 146 -17.18 18.93 3.02
N PRO A 147 -16.38 18.28 2.15
CA PRO A 147 -16.62 16.87 1.83
C PRO A 147 -16.54 16.02 3.10
N ALA A 148 -17.47 15.09 3.23
CA ALA A 148 -17.46 14.15 4.36
C ALA A 148 -16.31 13.13 4.25
N ASP A 149 -15.78 12.94 3.05
CA ASP A 149 -14.79 11.93 2.73
C ASP A 149 -13.76 12.48 1.72
N VAL A 150 -12.54 11.96 1.78
CA VAL A 150 -11.54 12.08 0.72
C VAL A 150 -11.52 10.78 -0.07
N ALA A 151 -11.69 10.87 -1.39
CA ALA A 151 -11.60 9.70 -2.26
C ALA A 151 -10.13 9.26 -2.39
N VAL A 152 -9.90 7.94 -2.37
CA VAL A 152 -8.57 7.34 -2.36
C VAL A 152 -8.49 6.20 -3.36
N GLU A 153 -7.40 6.14 -4.11
CA GLU A 153 -7.07 5.00 -4.96
C GLU A 153 -5.88 4.23 -4.36
N GLY A 154 -6.03 2.92 -4.27
CA GLY A 154 -5.00 2.00 -3.81
C GLY A 154 -4.58 1.02 -4.90
N TRP A 155 -3.33 0.58 -4.85
CA TRP A 155 -2.77 -0.42 -5.75
C TRP A 155 -1.99 -1.49 -4.99
N LEU A 156 -2.16 -2.73 -5.41
CA LEU A 156 -1.39 -3.87 -4.91
C LEU A 156 -0.80 -4.65 -6.09
N SER A 157 0.50 -4.86 -6.05
CA SER A 157 1.26 -5.71 -6.96
C SER A 157 1.74 -6.95 -6.23
N VAL A 158 1.59 -8.13 -6.86
CA VAL A 158 2.06 -9.42 -6.31
C VAL A 158 2.80 -10.17 -7.40
N TRP A 159 4.02 -10.61 -7.10
CA TRP A 159 4.84 -11.38 -8.06
C TRP A 159 5.73 -12.40 -7.36
N LEU A 160 6.28 -13.30 -8.15
CA LEU A 160 7.28 -14.27 -7.74
C LEU A 160 8.61 -13.91 -8.42
N ALA A 161 9.67 -13.73 -7.64
CA ALA A 161 11.03 -13.51 -8.11
C ALA A 161 11.99 -14.35 -7.25
N ASP A 162 12.94 -15.01 -7.89
CA ASP A 162 13.96 -15.85 -7.23
C ASP A 162 13.40 -16.88 -6.24
N GLY A 163 12.23 -17.44 -6.57
CA GLY A 163 11.55 -18.41 -5.72
C GLY A 163 10.84 -17.83 -4.50
N GLN A 164 10.77 -16.52 -4.38
CA GLN A 164 10.11 -15.82 -3.27
C GLN A 164 8.96 -14.93 -3.76
N PHE A 165 7.87 -14.91 -3.02
CA PHE A 165 6.79 -13.95 -3.29
C PHE A 165 7.16 -12.59 -2.74
N ARG A 166 6.88 -11.59 -3.56
CA ARG A 166 7.00 -10.18 -3.21
C ARG A 166 5.67 -9.48 -3.44
N LEU A 167 5.40 -8.52 -2.59
CA LEU A 167 4.27 -7.62 -2.70
C LEU A 167 4.79 -6.19 -2.65
N ALA A 168 4.15 -5.31 -3.39
CA ALA A 168 4.30 -3.88 -3.20
C ALA A 168 2.94 -3.22 -3.40
N GLY A 169 2.65 -2.21 -2.63
CA GLY A 169 1.36 -1.54 -2.68
C GLY A 169 1.43 -0.15 -2.10
N GLY A 170 0.30 0.54 -2.12
CA GLY A 170 0.16 1.85 -1.55
C GLY A 170 -1.19 2.46 -1.91
N ALA A 171 -1.41 3.67 -1.41
CA ALA A 171 -2.61 4.44 -1.70
C ALA A 171 -2.30 5.95 -1.71
N TYR A 172 -3.16 6.71 -2.37
CA TYR A 172 -3.07 8.15 -2.50
C TYR A 172 -4.47 8.78 -2.67
N PRO A 173 -4.67 10.06 -2.28
CA PRO A 173 -5.91 10.77 -2.49
C PRO A 173 -6.13 11.05 -3.98
N THR A 174 -7.40 10.98 -4.43
CA THR A 174 -7.79 11.24 -5.81
C THR A 174 -8.76 12.39 -5.95
N ASP A 175 -9.47 12.75 -4.87
CA ASP A 175 -10.42 13.86 -4.85
C ASP A 175 -10.75 14.27 -3.42
N GLY A 176 -11.08 15.54 -3.21
CA GLY A 176 -11.56 16.09 -1.94
C GLY A 176 -10.47 16.63 -1.01
N LEU A 177 -9.19 16.39 -1.30
CA LEU A 177 -8.10 16.87 -0.44
C LEU A 177 -7.95 18.40 -0.48
N ASP A 178 -8.09 19.01 -1.66
CA ASP A 178 -8.04 20.47 -1.86
C ASP A 178 -9.17 21.23 -1.13
N ALA A 179 -10.34 20.60 -1.04
CA ALA A 179 -11.46 21.17 -0.30
C ALA A 179 -11.26 21.10 1.21
N VAL A 180 -10.48 20.15 1.70
CA VAL A 180 -10.17 19.94 3.12
C VAL A 180 -8.97 20.78 3.55
N ALA A 181 -7.95 20.83 2.72
CA ALA A 181 -6.70 21.54 2.95
C ALA A 181 -6.38 22.48 1.77
N PRO A 182 -7.08 23.62 1.67
CA PRO A 182 -6.88 24.58 0.58
C PRO A 182 -5.43 25.06 0.49
N GLY A 183 -4.88 25.04 -0.72
CA GLY A 183 -3.50 25.46 -1.00
C GLY A 183 -2.45 24.37 -0.85
N VAL A 184 -2.83 23.19 -0.38
CA VAL A 184 -1.97 22.01 -0.46
C VAL A 184 -1.96 21.53 -1.92
N ALA A 185 -0.77 21.30 -2.47
CA ALA A 185 -0.63 20.77 -3.82
C ALA A 185 -1.24 19.37 -3.88
N ASP A 186 -2.24 19.19 -4.72
CA ASP A 186 -2.90 17.92 -4.97
C ASP A 186 -2.81 17.58 -6.46
N ASP A 187 -2.02 16.54 -6.78
CA ASP A 187 -1.84 16.06 -8.15
C ASP A 187 -2.00 14.52 -8.18
N PRO A 188 -3.24 14.03 -8.23
CA PRO A 188 -3.52 12.59 -8.28
C PRO A 188 -2.85 11.88 -9.46
N GLY A 189 -2.62 12.58 -10.56
CA GLY A 189 -1.94 12.04 -11.73
C GLY A 189 -0.46 11.75 -11.45
N SER A 190 0.23 12.68 -10.81
CA SER A 190 1.61 12.51 -10.35
C SER A 190 1.69 11.41 -9.30
N TYR A 191 0.83 11.44 -8.29
CA TYR A 191 0.78 10.43 -7.23
C TYR A 191 0.64 9.00 -7.77
N ARG A 192 -0.24 8.83 -8.74
CA ARG A 192 -0.42 7.54 -9.43
C ARG A 192 0.85 7.09 -10.14
N ASN A 193 1.47 7.99 -10.91
CA ASN A 193 2.66 7.67 -11.68
C ASN A 193 3.83 7.29 -10.77
N GLU A 194 4.04 8.03 -9.69
CA GLU A 194 5.06 7.74 -8.69
C GLU A 194 4.81 6.38 -8.01
N LEU A 195 3.58 6.12 -7.54
CA LEU A 195 3.25 4.83 -6.93
C LEU A 195 3.49 3.68 -7.92
N LEU A 196 3.02 3.80 -9.17
CA LEU A 196 3.24 2.76 -10.16
C LEU A 196 4.73 2.57 -10.52
N SER A 197 5.56 3.62 -10.43
CA SER A 197 7.01 3.51 -10.55
C SER A 197 7.59 2.70 -9.40
N VAL A 198 7.23 3.02 -8.16
CA VAL A 198 7.61 2.27 -6.97
C VAL A 198 7.24 0.79 -7.09
N LEU A 199 6.02 0.48 -7.56
CA LEU A 199 5.56 -0.91 -7.72
C LEU A 199 6.33 -1.69 -8.80
N ARG A 200 6.98 -1.00 -9.74
CA ARG A 200 7.82 -1.64 -10.76
C ARG A 200 9.25 -1.86 -10.28
N SER A 201 9.77 -0.96 -9.46
CA SER A 201 11.15 -1.00 -8.97
C SER A 201 11.36 -1.90 -7.74
N ALA A 202 10.29 -2.26 -7.05
CA ALA A 202 10.29 -3.05 -5.82
C ALA A 202 10.74 -4.53 -5.98
#